data_062f5d21212de909ecfcc4c367947306
#
_entry.id   062f5d21212de909ecfcc4c367947306
#
_cell.length_a   1.000
_cell.length_b   1.000
_cell.length_c   1.000
_cell.angle_alpha   90.00
_cell.angle_beta   90.00
_cell.angle_gamma   90.00
#
_symmetry.space_group_name_H-M   'P 1'
#
loop_
_entity.id
_entity.type
_entity.pdbx_description
1 polymer ?
#
loop_
_entity_poly.entity_id
_entity_poly.type
_entity_poly.pdbx_seq_one_letter_code
_entity_poly.pdbx_strand_id
1 'polypeptide(L)' 'MEYITAQAGKKMLCIEKERVEAILMKPEIWRVPDASEEILGIAVYNGKLVVYYRFDCKQEALCGILVRD' A
#
# COMPACT_ATOMS: atom_id res chain seq x y z
N MET A 1 2.38 7.33 21.66
CA MET A 1 2.37 7.11 20.21
C MET A 1 1.74 5.79 19.88
N GLU A 2 0.82 5.80 18.94
CA GLU A 2 0.18 4.58 18.49
C GLU A 2 0.73 4.18 17.13
N TYR A 3 0.83 2.88 16.92
CA TYR A 3 1.32 2.33 15.66
C TYR A 3 0.33 1.33 15.12
N ILE A 4 0.27 1.25 13.80
CA ILE A 4 -0.48 0.22 13.10
C ILE A 4 0.52 -0.78 12.56
N THR A 5 0.29 -2.06 12.84
CA THR A 5 1.14 -3.11 12.33
C THR A 5 0.45 -3.80 11.16
N ALA A 6 1.23 -4.11 10.14
CA ALA A 6 0.72 -4.80 8.96
C ALA A 6 1.71 -5.88 8.55
N GLN A 7 1.20 -7.03 8.18
CA GLN A 7 2.04 -8.12 7.72
C GLN A 7 2.04 -8.17 6.19
N ALA A 8 3.23 -8.11 5.62
CA ALA A 8 3.41 -8.19 4.17
C ALA A 8 4.34 -9.38 3.88
N GLY A 9 3.74 -10.53 3.61
CA GLY A 9 4.52 -11.76 3.46
C GLY A 9 5.18 -12.13 4.78
N LYS A 10 6.49 -12.20 4.79
CA LYS A 10 7.27 -12.51 5.99
C LYS A 10 7.70 -11.28 6.75
N LYS A 11 7.42 -10.10 6.22
CA LYS A 11 7.83 -8.85 6.85
C LYS A 11 6.68 -8.25 7.65
N MET A 12 7.04 -7.62 8.76
CA MET A 12 6.10 -6.90 9.58
C MET A 12 6.40 -5.41 9.45
N LEU A 13 5.40 -4.64 9.06
CA LEU A 13 5.52 -3.20 8.93
C LEU A 13 4.91 -2.53 10.13
N CYS A 14 5.55 -1.48 10.60
CA CYS A 14 5.06 -0.70 11.72
C CYS A 14 4.96 0.75 11.28
N ILE A 15 3.75 1.28 11.26
CA ILE A 15 3.48 2.61 10.74
C ILE A 15 2.84 3.46 11.81
N GLU A 16 3.35 4.68 12.01
CA GLU A 16 2.73 5.60 12.95
C GLU A 16 1.29 5.86 12.53
N LYS A 17 0.37 5.72 13.47
CA LYS A 17 -1.05 5.86 13.19
C LYS A 17 -1.37 7.22 12.57
N GLU A 18 -0.69 8.26 13.00
CA GLU A 18 -0.91 9.61 12.51
C GLU A 18 -0.54 9.77 11.03
N ARG A 19 0.32 8.91 10.52
CA ARG A 19 0.73 8.96 9.13
C ARG A 19 -0.20 8.18 8.19
N VAL A 20 -1.10 7.41 8.75
CA VAL A 20 -2.03 6.62 7.94
C VAL A 20 -3.21 7.50 7.54
N GLU A 21 -3.39 7.72 6.26
CA GLU A 21 -4.52 8.47 5.76
C GLU A 21 -5.75 7.60 5.60
N ALA A 22 -5.57 6.39 5.09
CA ALA A 22 -6.68 5.47 4.88
C ALA A 22 -6.18 4.04 4.79
N ILE A 23 -7.06 3.11 5.12
CA ILE A 23 -6.84 1.68 4.92
C ILE A 23 -7.97 1.21 4.02
N LEU A 24 -7.61 0.71 2.85
CA LEU A 24 -8.57 0.30 1.85
C LEU A 24 -8.54 -1.21 1.68
N MET A 25 -9.72 -1.81 1.72
CA MET A 25 -9.84 -3.25 1.49
C MET A 25 -9.98 -3.50 -0.01
N LYS A 26 -9.14 -4.39 -0.52
CA LYS A 26 -9.14 -4.77 -1.94
C LYS A 26 -9.14 -3.57 -2.87
N PRO A 27 -8.13 -2.70 -2.76
CA PRO A 27 -8.10 -1.51 -3.62
C PRO A 27 -7.99 -1.92 -5.09
N GLU A 28 -8.63 -1.13 -5.95
CA GLU A 28 -8.51 -1.34 -7.38
C GLU A 28 -7.20 -0.74 -7.85
N ILE A 29 -6.28 -1.59 -8.26
CA ILE A 29 -4.94 -1.19 -8.64
C ILE A 29 -4.71 -1.52 -10.11
N TRP A 30 -4.26 -0.52 -10.87
CA TRP A 30 -3.90 -0.70 -12.27
C TRP A 30 -2.39 -0.87 -12.40
N ARG A 31 -1.98 -1.91 -13.09
CA ARG A 31 -0.57 -2.18 -13.29
C ARG A 31 0.03 -1.21 -14.30
N VAL A 32 1.26 -0.79 -14.01
CA VAL A 32 2.01 0.09 -14.90
C VAL A 32 3.02 -0.76 -15.66
N PRO A 33 2.95 -0.79 -17.01
CA PRO A 33 3.93 -1.55 -17.79
C PRO A 33 5.35 -1.02 -17.57
N ASP A 34 6.30 -1.93 -17.50
CA ASP A 34 7.73 -1.63 -17.36
C ASP A 34 8.10 -0.93 -16.05
N ALA A 35 7.21 -0.94 -15.08
CA ALA A 35 7.54 -0.44 -13.75
C ALA A 35 8.47 -1.42 -13.03
N SER A 36 9.22 -0.92 -12.05
CA SER A 36 10.09 -1.78 -11.25
C SER A 36 9.24 -2.77 -10.44
N GLU A 37 9.87 -3.87 -10.01
CA GLU A 37 9.17 -4.90 -9.25
C GLU A 37 8.59 -4.38 -7.94
N GLU A 38 9.15 -3.32 -7.41
CA GLU A 38 8.71 -2.73 -6.16
C GLU A 38 7.36 -2.02 -6.29
N ILE A 39 6.97 -1.66 -7.50
CA ILE A 39 5.72 -0.96 -7.74
C ILE A 39 4.66 -1.96 -8.12
N LEU A 40 3.64 -2.08 -7.28
CA LEU A 40 2.50 -2.94 -7.56
C LEU A 40 1.61 -2.33 -8.63
N GLY A 41 1.41 -1.02 -8.58
CA GLY A 41 0.59 -0.32 -9.55
C GLY A 41 0.12 1.02 -9.03
N ILE A 42 -0.86 1.59 -9.71
CA ILE A 42 -1.41 2.89 -9.37
C ILE A 42 -2.92 2.77 -9.12
N ALA A 43 -3.45 3.68 -8.34
CA ALA A 43 -4.87 3.74 -8.07
C ALA A 43 -5.26 5.20 -7.85
N VAL A 44 -6.57 5.44 -7.79
CA VAL A 44 -7.10 6.78 -7.53
C VAL A 44 -7.79 6.78 -6.18
N TYR A 45 -7.45 7.73 -5.35
CA TYR A 45 -8.09 7.92 -4.06
C TYR A 45 -8.43 9.40 -3.87
N ASN A 46 -9.70 9.70 -3.67
CA ASN A 46 -10.20 11.08 -3.52
C ASN A 46 -9.71 12.00 -4.64
N GLY A 47 -9.75 11.50 -5.88
CA GLY A 47 -9.34 12.28 -7.03
C GLY A 47 -7.84 12.44 -7.20
N LYS A 48 -7.06 11.79 -6.36
CA LYS A 48 -5.60 11.85 -6.44
C LYS A 48 -5.03 10.52 -6.88
N LEU A 49 -3.97 10.57 -7.66
CA LEU A 49 -3.26 9.40 -8.10
C LEU A 49 -2.31 8.94 -6.98
N VAL A 50 -2.41 7.68 -6.61
CA VAL A 50 -1.52 7.11 -5.59
C VAL A 50 -0.77 5.93 -6.17
N VAL A 51 0.44 5.73 -5.67
CA VAL A 51 1.29 4.62 -6.10
C VAL A 51 1.34 3.60 -4.98
N TYR A 52 1.06 2.34 -5.33
CA TYR A 52 1.16 1.24 -4.38
C TYR A 52 2.48 0.52 -4.56
N TYR A 53 3.18 0.33 -3.45
CA TYR A 53 4.43 -0.39 -3.42
C TYR A 53 4.24 -1.79 -2.86
N ARG A 54 5.09 -2.71 -3.31
CA ARG A 54 5.05 -4.09 -2.86
C ARG A 54 6.17 -4.34 -1.87
N PHE A 55 5.82 -4.98 -0.76
CA PHE A 55 6.79 -5.34 0.26
C PHE A 55 6.84 -6.86 0.42
N ASP A 56 7.72 -7.51 -0.32
CA ASP A 56 7.99 -8.93 -0.15
C ASP A 56 6.75 -9.83 -0.20
N CYS A 57 5.78 -9.46 -1.00
CA CYS A 57 4.54 -10.22 -1.12
C CYS A 57 4.35 -10.68 -2.55
N LYS A 58 4.26 -11.99 -2.75
CA LYS A 58 3.98 -12.57 -4.05
C LYS A 58 2.49 -12.81 -4.27
N GLN A 59 1.70 -12.63 -3.23
CA GLN A 59 0.26 -12.81 -3.28
C GLN A 59 -0.43 -11.49 -3.56
N GLU A 60 -1.70 -11.58 -3.95
CA GLU A 60 -2.50 -10.39 -4.12
C GLU A 60 -2.65 -9.65 -2.80
N ALA A 61 -2.58 -8.34 -2.88
CA ALA A 61 -2.77 -7.51 -1.71
C ALA A 61 -4.23 -7.55 -1.28
N LEU A 62 -4.48 -7.85 0.01
CA LEU A 62 -5.83 -7.86 0.56
C LEU A 62 -6.26 -6.48 1.00
N CYS A 63 -5.31 -5.62 1.36
CA CYS A 63 -5.61 -4.25 1.73
C CYS A 63 -4.47 -3.33 1.35
N GLY A 64 -4.78 -2.06 1.20
CA GLY A 64 -3.80 -1.03 0.93
C GLY A 64 -3.80 -0.02 2.06
N ILE A 65 -2.61 0.43 2.44
CA ILE A 65 -2.47 1.44 3.48
C ILE A 65 -1.91 2.70 2.82
N LEU A 66 -2.69 3.78 2.86
CA LEU A 66 -2.27 5.05 2.32
C LEU A 66 -1.63 5.88 3.43
N VAL A 67 -0.43 6.36 3.16
CA VAL A 67 0.29 7.17 4.14
C VAL A 67 0.44 8.59 3.63
N ARG A 68 0.51 9.53 4.57
CA ARG A 68 0.72 10.94 4.26
C ARG A 68 2.19 11.23 4.11
N ASP A 69 2.47 12.19 3.28
CA ASP A 69 3.83 12.69 3.14
C ASP A 69 4.27 13.49 4.36
#